data_0b453df6b32a711169bda142f5d21ba8
#
_entry.id   0b453df6b32a711169bda142f5d21ba8
#
_cell.length_a   1.000
_cell.length_b   1.000
_cell.length_c   1.000
_cell.angle_alpha   90.00
_cell.angle_beta   90.00
_cell.angle_gamma   90.00
#
_symmetry.space_group_name_H-M   'P 1'
#
loop_
_entity.id
_entity.type
_entity.pdbx_description
1 polymer ?
#
loop_
_entity_poly.entity_id
_entity_poly.type
_entity_poly.pdbx_seq_one_letter_code
_entity_poly.pdbx_strand_id
1 'polypeptide(L)'
;MAFTTIQFTQEQARDIAEVSSGDLRAWRKVVQYLAEKPGKAARFTFADLVGLIITSELTNRFGVRISDIGSSVDRLFHELADARPAHLEGFVALIDPASARLLAVGDFSAQQITVSTLVVPCDPPAILS
;
A
#
# COMPACT_ATOMS: atom_id res chain seq x y z
N MET A 1 -17.38 12.87 6.29
CA MET A 1 -16.24 12.70 7.18
C MET A 1 -15.00 13.35 6.58
N ALA A 2 -14.24 14.03 7.41
CA ALA A 2 -13.08 14.77 6.95
C ALA A 2 -12.06 13.89 6.23
N PHE A 3 -11.88 12.65 6.67
CA PHE A 3 -10.87 11.75 6.10
C PHE A 3 -11.12 11.42 4.64
N THR A 4 -12.37 11.33 4.22
CA THR A 4 -12.69 10.95 2.85
C THR A 4 -12.43 12.06 1.86
N THR A 5 -12.28 13.30 2.34
CA THR A 5 -12.03 14.45 1.48
C THR A 5 -10.57 14.85 1.42
N ILE A 6 -9.72 14.28 2.28
CA ILE A 6 -8.29 14.59 2.29
C ILE A 6 -7.63 13.86 1.13
N GLN A 7 -7.00 14.64 0.26
CA GLN A 7 -6.29 14.10 -0.90
C GLN A 7 -4.94 14.77 -1.04
N PHE A 8 -4.03 14.05 -1.65
CA PHE A 8 -2.65 14.49 -1.83
C PHE A 8 -2.31 14.52 -3.31
N THR A 9 -1.49 15.48 -3.71
CA THR A 9 -0.94 15.48 -5.06
C THR A 9 0.06 14.34 -5.21
N GLN A 10 0.40 14.00 -6.45
CA GLN A 10 1.40 12.99 -6.70
C GLN A 10 2.74 13.35 -6.03
N GLU A 11 3.12 14.62 -6.12
CA GLU A 11 4.37 15.08 -5.54
C GLU A 11 4.37 14.94 -4.02
N GLN A 12 3.28 15.35 -3.37
CA GLN A 12 3.14 15.20 -1.93
C GLN A 12 3.17 13.73 -1.52
N ALA A 13 2.45 12.90 -2.25
CA ALA A 13 2.39 11.47 -1.96
C ALA A 13 3.78 10.83 -2.08
N ARG A 14 4.53 11.17 -3.13
CA ARG A 14 5.87 10.64 -3.31
C ARG A 14 6.82 11.07 -2.19
N ASP A 15 6.73 12.34 -1.79
CA ASP A 15 7.57 12.84 -0.69
C ASP A 15 7.30 12.10 0.60
N ILE A 16 6.03 11.92 0.95
CA ILE A 16 5.66 11.25 2.18
C ILE A 16 6.08 9.79 2.17
N ALA A 17 5.86 9.10 1.05
CA ALA A 17 6.15 7.68 0.92
C ALA A 17 7.61 7.40 0.53
N GLU A 18 8.40 8.44 0.26
CA GLU A 18 9.79 8.31 -0.16
C GLU A 18 9.92 7.48 -1.44
N VAL A 19 9.06 7.80 -2.43
CA VAL A 19 9.02 7.11 -3.72
C VAL A 19 9.54 8.06 -4.78
N SER A 20 10.54 7.63 -5.54
CA SER A 20 11.06 8.43 -6.65
C SER A 20 10.07 8.42 -7.81
N SER A 21 10.19 9.40 -8.70
CA SER A 21 9.35 9.45 -9.90
C SER A 21 9.59 8.24 -10.81
N GLY A 22 10.82 7.76 -10.85
CA GLY A 22 11.15 6.55 -11.61
C GLY A 22 10.51 5.31 -11.04
N ASP A 23 10.52 5.17 -9.73
CA ASP A 23 9.89 4.03 -9.06
C ASP A 23 8.38 4.04 -9.28
N LEU A 24 7.75 5.19 -9.12
CA LEU A 24 6.30 5.28 -9.32
C LEU A 24 5.93 4.93 -10.78
N ARG A 25 6.74 5.39 -11.72
CA ARG A 25 6.54 5.06 -13.13
C ARG A 25 6.64 3.56 -13.37
N ALA A 26 7.65 2.92 -12.77
CA ALA A 26 7.82 1.48 -12.88
C ALA A 26 6.65 0.72 -12.24
N TRP A 27 6.19 1.17 -11.07
CA TRP A 27 5.08 0.52 -10.38
C TRP A 27 3.78 0.61 -11.18
N ARG A 28 3.55 1.73 -11.88
CA ARG A 28 2.36 1.89 -12.72
C ARG A 28 2.27 0.84 -13.83
N LYS A 29 3.40 0.28 -14.23
CA LYS A 29 3.42 -0.73 -15.29
C LYS A 29 2.91 -2.08 -14.83
N VAL A 30 2.99 -2.36 -13.53
CA VAL A 30 2.66 -3.68 -12.98
C VAL A 30 1.53 -3.65 -11.96
N VAL A 31 1.18 -2.47 -11.45
CA VAL A 31 0.09 -2.28 -10.50
C VAL A 31 -1.00 -1.47 -11.18
N GLN A 32 -2.08 -2.13 -11.57
CA GLN A 32 -3.14 -1.48 -12.33
C GLN A 32 -3.81 -0.34 -11.55
N TYR A 33 -3.96 -0.51 -10.26
CA TYR A 33 -4.53 0.54 -9.42
C TYR A 33 -3.79 1.87 -9.59
N LEU A 34 -2.46 1.82 -9.65
CA LEU A 34 -1.63 3.00 -9.87
C LEU A 34 -1.66 3.46 -11.32
N ALA A 35 -1.81 2.54 -12.26
CA ALA A 35 -1.91 2.89 -13.68
C ALA A 35 -3.14 3.74 -13.96
N GLU A 36 -4.20 3.59 -13.15
CA GLU A 36 -5.41 4.37 -13.27
C GLU A 36 -5.30 5.75 -12.64
N LYS A 37 -4.14 6.09 -12.06
CA LYS A 37 -3.85 7.40 -11.48
C LYS A 37 -2.64 8.03 -12.16
N PRO A 38 -2.71 8.31 -13.47
CA PRO A 38 -1.56 8.85 -14.19
C PRO A 38 -1.45 10.37 -14.08
N GLY A 39 -0.21 10.86 -14.16
CA GLY A 39 0.06 12.26 -14.34
C GLY A 39 -0.11 13.11 -13.08
N LYS A 40 0.08 14.41 -13.29
CA LYS A 40 0.08 15.38 -12.19
C LYS A 40 -1.31 15.66 -11.65
N ALA A 41 -2.35 15.41 -12.42
CA ALA A 41 -3.73 15.63 -11.99
C ALA A 41 -4.22 14.55 -11.04
N ALA A 42 -3.51 13.42 -10.93
CA ALA A 42 -3.91 12.34 -10.05
C ALA A 42 -3.92 12.79 -8.60
N ARG A 43 -4.88 12.26 -7.84
CA ARG A 43 -4.98 12.51 -6.41
C ARG A 43 -4.89 11.20 -5.66
N PHE A 44 -4.20 11.23 -4.54
CA PHE A 44 -3.99 10.06 -3.71
C PHE A 44 -4.71 10.25 -2.39
N THR A 45 -5.46 9.22 -1.98
CA THR A 45 -6.16 9.23 -0.70
C THR A 45 -5.19 8.83 0.41
N PHE A 46 -5.65 8.94 1.65
CA PHE A 46 -4.89 8.46 2.80
C PHE A 46 -4.54 6.97 2.65
N ALA A 47 -5.52 6.16 2.22
CA ALA A 47 -5.30 4.73 2.00
C ALA A 47 -4.25 4.49 0.92
N ASP A 48 -4.26 5.30 -0.14
CA ASP A 48 -3.27 5.21 -1.19
C ASP A 48 -1.85 5.47 -0.67
N LEU A 49 -1.71 6.44 0.26
CA LEU A 49 -0.42 6.71 0.88
C LEU A 49 0.09 5.51 1.65
N VAL A 50 -0.78 4.85 2.42
CA VAL A 50 -0.39 3.65 3.16
C VAL A 50 0.09 2.58 2.19
N GLY A 51 -0.61 2.39 1.09
CA GLY A 51 -0.19 1.45 0.05
C GLY A 51 1.17 1.77 -0.54
N LEU A 52 1.43 3.05 -0.83
CA LEU A 52 2.72 3.47 -1.35
C LEU A 52 3.84 3.25 -0.34
N ILE A 53 3.58 3.55 0.93
CA ILE A 53 4.56 3.37 2.00
C ILE A 53 4.93 1.89 2.15
N ILE A 54 3.93 1.01 2.18
CA ILE A 54 4.16 -0.42 2.28
C ILE A 54 4.95 -0.92 1.08
N THR A 55 4.57 -0.51 -0.12
CA THR A 55 5.25 -0.92 -1.34
C THR A 55 6.70 -0.44 -1.34
N SER A 56 6.92 0.81 -0.92
CA SER A 56 8.27 1.36 -0.80
C SER A 56 9.13 0.56 0.18
N GLU A 57 8.56 0.17 1.30
CA GLU A 57 9.29 -0.67 2.26
C GLU A 57 9.65 -2.03 1.68
N LEU A 58 8.72 -2.66 0.98
CA LEU A 58 8.98 -3.96 0.36
C LEU A 58 10.10 -3.88 -0.67
N THR A 59 10.09 -2.85 -1.50
CA THR A 59 11.09 -2.74 -2.55
C THR A 59 12.43 -2.22 -2.04
N ASN A 60 12.43 -1.25 -1.13
CA ASN A 60 13.65 -0.58 -0.69
C ASN A 60 14.30 -1.24 0.51
N ARG A 61 13.52 -1.76 1.45
CA ARG A 61 14.07 -2.41 2.64
C ARG A 61 14.29 -3.90 2.48
N PHE A 62 13.35 -4.57 1.82
CA PHE A 62 13.40 -6.03 1.69
C PHE A 62 13.87 -6.47 0.33
N GLY A 63 14.11 -5.52 -0.59
CA GLY A 63 14.63 -5.85 -1.91
C GLY A 63 13.69 -6.66 -2.78
N VAL A 64 12.40 -6.62 -2.48
CA VAL A 64 11.40 -7.35 -3.27
C VAL A 64 11.21 -6.61 -4.60
N ARG A 65 11.21 -7.34 -5.70
CA ARG A 65 11.02 -6.75 -7.02
C ARG A 65 9.53 -6.57 -7.27
N ILE A 66 9.15 -5.33 -7.64
CA ILE A 66 7.74 -5.02 -7.87
C ILE A 66 7.12 -5.90 -8.96
N SER A 67 7.91 -6.29 -9.96
CA SER A 67 7.41 -7.16 -11.03
C SER A 67 6.99 -8.53 -10.51
N ASP A 68 7.57 -8.98 -9.39
CA ASP A 68 7.27 -10.29 -8.82
C ASP A 68 6.01 -10.27 -7.95
N ILE A 69 5.61 -9.09 -7.49
CA ILE A 69 4.48 -8.95 -6.58
C ILE A 69 3.44 -7.94 -7.08
N GLY A 70 3.47 -7.61 -8.37
CA GLY A 70 2.58 -6.58 -8.92
C GLY A 70 1.11 -6.86 -8.66
N SER A 71 0.65 -8.09 -8.86
CA SER A 71 -0.75 -8.43 -8.63
C SER A 71 -1.10 -8.40 -7.15
N SER A 72 -0.18 -8.78 -6.28
CA SER A 72 -0.40 -8.73 -4.84
C SER A 72 -0.49 -7.29 -4.34
N VAL A 73 0.39 -6.43 -4.84
CA VAL A 73 0.35 -5.01 -4.50
C VAL A 73 -0.92 -4.35 -5.03
N ASP A 74 -1.33 -4.71 -6.24
CA ASP A 74 -2.59 -4.22 -6.78
C ASP A 74 -3.76 -4.59 -5.86
N ARG A 75 -3.80 -5.84 -5.40
CA ARG A 75 -4.82 -6.28 -4.46
C ARG A 75 -4.72 -5.52 -3.15
N LEU A 76 -3.52 -5.25 -2.67
CA LEU A 76 -3.30 -4.48 -1.45
C LEU A 76 -3.94 -3.10 -1.56
N PHE A 77 -3.72 -2.39 -2.67
CA PHE A 77 -4.32 -1.07 -2.86
C PHE A 77 -5.84 -1.13 -2.84
N HIS A 78 -6.44 -2.15 -3.48
CA HIS A 78 -7.89 -2.31 -3.46
C HIS A 78 -8.42 -2.60 -2.06
N GLU A 79 -7.74 -3.45 -1.31
CA GLU A 79 -8.12 -3.74 0.06
C GLU A 79 -8.03 -2.51 0.96
N LEU A 80 -6.96 -1.73 0.80
CA LEU A 80 -6.79 -0.49 1.56
C LEU A 80 -7.84 0.55 1.20
N ALA A 81 -8.19 0.65 -0.09
CA ALA A 81 -9.19 1.60 -0.56
C ALA A 81 -10.57 1.29 0.02
N ASP A 82 -10.88 0.02 0.25
CA ASP A 82 -12.14 -0.41 0.82
C ASP A 82 -12.17 -0.25 2.35
N ALA A 83 -11.02 -0.12 2.99
CA ALA A 83 -10.94 0.03 4.43
C ALA A 83 -11.09 1.50 4.81
N ARG A 84 -11.68 1.76 5.99
CA ARG A 84 -11.73 3.11 6.52
C ARG A 84 -10.37 3.47 7.11
N PRO A 85 -9.84 4.67 6.85
CA PRO A 85 -8.52 5.05 7.38
C PRO A 85 -8.38 4.85 8.89
N ALA A 86 -9.43 5.15 9.65
CA ALA A 86 -9.41 4.99 11.10
C ALA A 86 -9.29 3.53 11.54
N HIS A 87 -9.59 2.58 10.66
CA HIS A 87 -9.55 1.16 10.98
C HIS A 87 -8.25 0.49 10.58
N LEU A 88 -7.30 1.23 9.96
CA LEU A 88 -6.01 0.64 9.57
C LEU A 88 -5.07 0.46 10.76
N GLU A 89 -5.30 1.22 11.82
CA GLU A 89 -4.53 1.07 13.05
C GLU A 89 -4.78 -0.31 13.65
N GLY A 90 -3.72 -1.01 13.98
CA GLY A 90 -3.84 -2.35 14.51
C GLY A 90 -4.09 -3.44 13.48
N PHE A 91 -4.03 -3.10 12.19
CA PHE A 91 -4.15 -4.09 11.11
C PHE A 91 -2.77 -4.46 10.58
N VAL A 92 -2.68 -5.65 10.01
CA VAL A 92 -1.50 -6.10 9.28
C VAL A 92 -1.93 -6.53 7.88
N ALA A 93 -1.04 -6.33 6.91
CA ALA A 93 -1.22 -6.83 5.57
C ALA A 93 -0.46 -8.15 5.44
N LEU A 94 -1.13 -9.18 4.95
CA LEU A 94 -0.50 -10.46 4.63
C LEU A 94 -0.32 -10.49 3.12
N ILE A 95 0.92 -10.49 2.67
CA ILE A 95 1.26 -10.38 1.25
C ILE A 95 2.03 -11.62 0.82
N ASP A 96 1.47 -12.38 -0.09
CA ASP A 96 2.16 -13.50 -0.72
C ASP A 96 2.27 -13.24 -2.23
N PRO A 97 2.96 -14.10 -2.99
CA PRO A 97 3.15 -13.85 -4.42
C PRO A 97 1.86 -13.74 -5.23
N ALA A 98 0.76 -14.29 -4.75
CA ALA A 98 -0.50 -14.35 -5.49
C ALA A 98 -1.54 -13.37 -4.99
N SER A 99 -1.46 -12.91 -3.73
CA SER A 99 -2.52 -12.10 -3.16
C SER A 99 -2.05 -11.28 -1.97
N ALA A 100 -2.94 -10.38 -1.51
CA ALA A 100 -2.74 -9.62 -0.29
C ALA A 100 -4.09 -9.48 0.41
N ARG A 101 -4.07 -9.43 1.73
CA ARG A 101 -5.28 -9.22 2.52
C ARG A 101 -4.95 -8.50 3.82
N LEU A 102 -5.94 -7.85 4.40
CA LEU A 102 -5.81 -7.13 5.65
C LEU A 102 -6.45 -7.92 6.78
N LEU A 103 -5.79 -7.95 7.92
CA LEU A 103 -6.32 -8.59 9.13
C LEU A 103 -6.02 -7.72 10.33
N ALA A 104 -6.94 -7.69 11.30
CA ALA A 104 -6.64 -7.11 12.59
C ALA A 104 -5.58 -7.96 13.27
N VAL A 105 -4.65 -7.33 14.00
CA VAL A 105 -3.58 -8.06 14.67
C VAL A 105 -4.13 -9.17 15.57
N GLY A 106 -5.25 -8.90 16.26
CA GLY A 106 -5.86 -9.89 17.13
C GLY A 106 -6.43 -11.12 16.41
N ASP A 107 -6.70 -10.98 15.10
CA ASP A 107 -7.24 -12.07 14.28
C ASP A 107 -6.17 -12.83 13.54
N PHE A 108 -4.93 -12.36 13.61
CA PHE A 108 -3.81 -13.00 12.89
C PHE A 108 -3.38 -14.27 13.61
N SER A 109 -3.20 -15.34 12.86
CA SER A 109 -2.64 -16.60 13.35
C SER A 109 -1.66 -17.15 12.33
N ALA A 110 -0.55 -17.68 12.79
CA ALA A 110 0.44 -18.30 11.90
C ALA A 110 -0.14 -19.46 11.12
N GLN A 111 -1.21 -20.09 11.63
CA GLN A 111 -1.88 -21.19 10.92
C GLN A 111 -2.57 -20.75 9.64
N GLN A 112 -2.80 -19.46 9.46
CA GLN A 112 -3.38 -18.90 8.24
C GLN A 112 -2.36 -18.78 7.12
N ILE A 113 -1.09 -18.96 7.43
CA ILE A 113 0.00 -18.82 6.46
C ILE A 113 0.28 -20.21 5.89
N THR A 114 -0.11 -20.40 4.62
CA THR A 114 0.08 -21.68 3.92
C THR A 114 1.20 -21.63 2.88
N VAL A 115 1.66 -20.40 2.56
CA VAL A 115 2.79 -20.16 1.65
C VAL A 115 3.64 -19.06 2.25
N SER A 116 4.83 -18.86 1.70
CA SER A 116 5.69 -17.76 2.16
C SER A 116 4.95 -16.44 2.05
N THR A 117 4.86 -15.73 3.15
CA THR A 117 4.02 -14.53 3.26
C THR A 117 4.77 -13.46 4.04
N LEU A 118 4.64 -12.22 3.55
CA LEU A 118 5.14 -11.03 4.26
C LEU A 118 4.02 -10.51 5.14
N VAL A 119 4.36 -10.16 6.37
CA VAL A 119 3.41 -9.58 7.33
C VAL A 119 3.85 -8.15 7.59
N VAL A 120 3.02 -7.18 7.17
CA VAL A 120 3.39 -5.77 7.22
C VAL A 120 2.36 -4.99 8.04
N PRO A 121 2.80 -4.27 9.09
CA PRO A 121 1.89 -3.41 9.84
C PRO A 121 1.33 -2.30 8.93
N CYS A 122 0.06 -2.01 9.11
CA CYS A 122 -0.63 -0.97 8.34
C CYS A 122 -0.86 0.30 9.14
N ASP A 123 -0.24 0.43 10.31
CA ASP A 123 -0.40 1.63 11.13
C ASP A 123 0.09 2.85 10.36
N PRO A 124 -0.71 3.92 10.31
CA PRO A 124 -0.28 5.14 9.62
C PRO A 124 0.98 5.70 10.26
N PRO A 125 1.89 6.28 9.45
CA PRO A 125 3.04 6.98 10.01
C PRO A 125 2.58 8.11 10.94
N ALA A 126 3.41 8.45 11.93
CA ALA A 126 3.08 9.52 12.86
C ALA A 126 2.75 10.83 12.16
N ILE A 127 3.38 11.10 11.02
CA ILE A 127 3.17 12.32 10.26
C ILE A 127 1.75 12.40 9.67
N LEU A 128 1.07 11.26 9.53
CA LEU A 128 -0.27 11.18 8.96
C LEU A 128 -1.36 11.02 10.04
N SER A 129 -0.98 10.80 11.27
CA SER A 129 -1.94 10.56 12.36
C SER A 129 -2.30 11.83 13.18
#